data_9c12a4f4c81d121318c0ef2ee6861134
#
_entry.id   9c12a4f4c81d121318c0ef2ee6861134
#
_cell.length_a   1.000
_cell.length_b   1.000
_cell.length_c   1.000
_cell.angle_alpha   90.00
_cell.angle_beta   90.00
_cell.angle_gamma   90.00
#
_symmetry.space_group_name_H-M   'P 1'
#
loop_
_entity.id
_entity.type
_entity.pdbx_description
1 polymer ?
#
loop_
_entity_poly.entity_id
_entity_poly.type
_entity_poly.pdbx_seq_one_letter_code
_entity_poly.pdbx_strand_id
1 'polypeptide(L)'
;ALQNKAGASPLSGCLPGILQIPVFYSLFMFFPIAFELRQKPFLWVKDLSSYDTIVDLPFSIPFYGDHISLFPILASIAIFFYMKMTTGQNMAMQPTQEGMPDMAKMMKYMIYFSPLLMLFFFNQYASGLSLYYFVSTLISIGIMLVIKNYIIDEDKVLAKIQVNKAKPKKQNRFQ
;
A
#
# COMPACT_ATOMS: atom_id res chain seq x y z
N ALA A 1 2.78 -25.45 -5.00
CA ALA A 1 2.34 -26.36 -6.08
C ALA A 1 1.08 -25.86 -6.81
N LEU A 2 0.07 -25.28 -6.13
CA LEU A 2 -1.19 -24.83 -6.75
C LEU A 2 -1.02 -23.56 -7.58
N GLN A 3 -0.20 -22.61 -7.14
CA GLN A 3 0.10 -21.35 -7.86
C GLN A 3 0.81 -21.60 -9.18
N ASN A 4 1.78 -22.52 -9.22
CA ASN A 4 2.45 -22.89 -10.47
C ASN A 4 1.50 -23.60 -11.45
N LYS A 5 0.45 -24.28 -10.94
CA LYS A 5 -0.61 -24.88 -11.78
C LYS A 5 -1.59 -23.83 -12.30
N ALA A 6 -1.83 -22.75 -11.55
CA ALA A 6 -2.68 -21.64 -11.97
C ALA A 6 -1.95 -20.60 -12.85
N GLY A 7 -0.63 -20.75 -13.07
CA GLY A 7 0.19 -19.82 -13.84
C GLY A 7 0.46 -18.49 -13.12
N ALA A 8 0.19 -18.41 -11.81
CA ALA A 8 0.44 -17.22 -11.01
C ALA A 8 1.80 -17.32 -10.31
N SER A 9 2.67 -16.35 -10.56
CA SER A 9 3.96 -16.25 -9.88
C SER A 9 3.77 -15.65 -8.47
N PRO A 10 4.38 -16.20 -7.41
CA PRO A 10 4.34 -15.60 -6.07
C PRO A 10 4.98 -14.20 -6.03
N LEU A 11 5.89 -13.90 -6.96
CA LEU A 11 6.53 -12.59 -7.08
C LEU A 11 5.62 -11.51 -7.70
N SER A 12 4.52 -11.88 -8.36
CA SER A 12 3.60 -10.91 -8.97
C SER A 12 2.91 -10.01 -7.93
N GLY A 13 2.78 -10.49 -6.69
CA GLY A 13 2.17 -9.72 -5.59
C GLY A 13 3.08 -8.62 -5.02
N CYS A 14 4.41 -8.77 -5.09
CA CYS A 14 5.36 -7.77 -4.58
C CYS A 14 5.87 -6.79 -5.66
N LEU A 15 5.63 -7.07 -6.94
CA LEU A 15 6.09 -6.25 -8.06
C LEU A 15 5.62 -4.78 -7.96
N PRO A 16 4.36 -4.47 -7.62
CA PRO A 16 3.93 -3.09 -7.41
C PRO A 16 4.71 -2.39 -6.29
N GLY A 17 5.03 -3.10 -5.21
CA GLY A 17 5.81 -2.57 -4.10
C GLY A 17 7.24 -2.19 -4.50
N ILE A 18 7.90 -3.02 -5.29
CA ILE A 18 9.26 -2.75 -5.79
C ILE A 18 9.26 -1.53 -6.73
N LEU A 19 8.27 -1.44 -7.62
CA LEU A 19 8.11 -0.29 -8.52
C LEU A 19 7.80 1.00 -7.75
N GLN A 20 7.14 0.90 -6.60
CA GLN A 20 6.77 2.04 -5.76
C GLN A 20 7.98 2.68 -5.05
N ILE A 21 9.07 1.92 -4.78
CA ILE A 21 10.24 2.44 -4.04
C ILE A 21 10.87 3.66 -4.73
N PRO A 22 11.22 3.63 -6.03
CA PRO A 22 11.81 4.80 -6.69
C PRO A 22 10.82 5.98 -6.77
N VAL A 23 9.53 5.71 -6.92
CA VAL A 23 8.49 6.76 -6.91
C VAL A 23 8.41 7.40 -5.53
N PHE A 24 8.38 6.60 -4.47
CA PHE A 24 8.38 7.10 -3.09
C PHE A 24 9.61 7.97 -2.80
N TYR A 25 10.80 7.50 -3.17
CA TYR A 25 12.05 8.24 -2.97
C TYR A 25 12.05 9.58 -3.72
N SER A 26 11.59 9.58 -4.96
CA SER A 26 11.51 10.81 -5.77
C SER A 26 10.55 11.83 -5.15
N LEU A 27 9.38 11.40 -4.72
CA LEU A 27 8.39 12.27 -4.05
C LEU A 27 8.90 12.77 -2.69
N PHE A 28 9.56 11.91 -1.95
CA PHE A 28 10.17 12.24 -0.67
C PHE A 28 11.20 13.36 -0.78
N MET A 29 12.01 13.35 -1.83
CA MET A 29 12.95 14.43 -2.12
C MET A 29 12.28 15.67 -2.71
N PHE A 30 11.23 15.49 -3.51
CA PHE A 30 10.57 16.57 -4.22
C PHE A 30 9.83 17.52 -3.28
N PHE A 31 8.97 17.03 -2.39
CA PHE A 31 8.06 17.87 -1.61
C PHE A 31 8.75 18.91 -0.71
N PRO A 32 9.85 18.60 0.01
CA PRO A 32 10.56 19.61 0.80
C PRO A 32 11.31 20.67 -0.03
N ILE A 33 11.70 20.32 -1.26
CA ILE A 33 12.51 21.16 -2.12
C ILE A 33 11.65 22.01 -3.07
N ALA A 34 10.42 21.57 -3.35
CA ALA A 34 9.52 22.20 -4.30
C ALA A 34 9.19 23.66 -3.88
N PHE A 35 9.82 24.61 -4.57
CA PHE A 35 9.65 26.03 -4.30
C PHE A 35 8.19 26.49 -4.47
N GLU A 36 7.49 25.88 -5.41
CA GLU A 36 6.07 26.21 -5.70
C GLU A 36 5.12 25.86 -4.56
N LEU A 37 5.48 24.92 -3.70
CA LEU A 37 4.67 24.50 -2.55
C LEU A 37 5.01 25.30 -1.28
N ARG A 38 6.12 26.04 -1.31
CA ARG A 38 6.61 26.81 -0.17
C ARG A 38 5.66 27.95 0.14
N GLN A 39 5.24 28.06 1.40
CA GLN A 39 4.29 29.08 1.89
C GLN A 39 2.94 29.05 1.14
N LYS A 40 2.59 27.95 0.50
CA LYS A 40 1.24 27.77 -0.07
C LYS A 40 0.33 27.14 0.97
N PRO A 41 -0.70 27.88 1.42
CA PRO A 41 -1.67 27.36 2.37
C PRO A 41 -2.66 26.43 1.66
N PHE A 42 -3.03 25.36 2.35
CA PHE A 42 -4.09 24.46 1.92
C PHE A 42 -4.90 23.97 3.12
N LEU A 43 -6.19 24.22 3.11
CA LEU A 43 -7.09 23.97 4.23
C LEU A 43 -6.59 24.63 5.53
N TRP A 44 -6.14 23.86 6.50
CA TRP A 44 -5.58 24.33 7.78
C TRP A 44 -4.07 24.48 7.79
N VAL A 45 -3.40 23.96 6.78
CA VAL A 45 -1.93 23.99 6.67
C VAL A 45 -1.49 25.31 6.05
N LYS A 46 -0.52 25.97 6.68
CA LYS A 46 0.03 27.25 6.22
C LYS A 46 1.13 27.09 5.16
N ASP A 47 1.80 25.94 5.17
CA ASP A 47 2.93 25.64 4.28
C ASP A 47 2.98 24.15 3.95
N LEU A 48 2.73 23.80 2.69
CA LEU A 48 2.75 22.42 2.20
C LEU A 48 4.15 21.81 2.11
N SER A 49 5.20 22.62 2.15
CA SER A 49 6.59 22.14 2.17
C SER A 49 7.09 21.80 3.58
N SER A 50 6.34 22.17 4.61
CA SER A 50 6.60 21.88 6.02
C SER A 50 5.59 20.88 6.58
N TYR A 51 5.80 20.40 7.80
CA TYR A 51 4.81 19.59 8.51
C TYR A 51 3.59 20.42 8.93
N ASP A 52 2.42 19.79 9.01
CA ASP A 52 1.22 20.44 9.55
C ASP A 52 1.13 20.21 11.06
N THR A 53 0.85 21.26 11.82
CA THR A 53 0.64 21.16 13.26
C THR A 53 -0.78 21.56 13.58
N ILE A 54 -1.54 20.63 14.19
CA ILE A 54 -2.86 20.92 14.74
C ILE A 54 -2.77 21.10 16.26
N VAL A 55 -1.95 20.26 16.89
CA VAL A 55 -1.75 20.26 18.34
C VAL A 55 -0.26 20.13 18.62
N ASP A 56 0.25 21.08 19.39
CA ASP A 56 1.58 21.00 19.96
C ASP A 56 1.52 20.23 21.28
N LEU A 57 2.39 19.26 21.45
CA LEU A 57 2.50 18.46 22.66
C LEU A 57 3.50 19.09 23.63
N PRO A 58 3.23 19.10 24.94
CA PRO A 58 4.17 19.61 25.94
C PRO A 58 5.39 18.70 26.16
N PHE A 59 5.46 17.56 25.48
CA PHE A 59 6.55 16.58 25.52
C PHE A 59 6.81 16.03 24.12
N SER A 60 8.04 15.64 23.87
CA SER A 60 8.45 15.03 22.60
C SER A 60 8.37 13.52 22.71
N ILE A 61 7.68 12.89 21.75
CA ILE A 61 7.60 11.44 21.61
C ILE A 61 8.77 10.99 20.72
N PRO A 62 9.61 10.02 21.17
CA PRO A 62 10.70 9.50 20.36
C PRO A 62 10.19 9.03 18.98
N PHE A 63 10.85 9.46 17.91
CA PHE A 63 10.53 9.17 16.50
C PHE A 63 9.22 9.79 15.96
N TYR A 64 8.35 10.34 16.80
CA TYR A 64 7.10 10.96 16.37
C TYR A 64 7.21 12.48 16.34
N GLY A 65 7.84 13.08 17.35
CA GLY A 65 7.99 14.51 17.51
C GLY A 65 7.15 15.09 18.65
N ASP A 66 7.01 16.41 18.65
CA ASP A 66 6.32 17.23 19.66
C ASP A 66 4.98 17.81 19.16
N HIS A 67 4.52 17.34 17.98
CA HIS A 67 3.31 17.84 17.35
C HIS A 67 2.48 16.69 16.75
N ILE A 68 1.20 16.94 16.60
CA ILE A 68 0.27 16.04 15.92
C ILE A 68 -0.16 16.69 14.62
N SER A 69 0.02 15.95 13.53
CA SER A 69 -0.35 16.34 12.18
C SER A 69 -1.57 15.56 11.70
N LEU A 70 -2.53 16.22 11.05
CA LEU A 70 -3.76 15.56 10.60
C LEU A 70 -3.59 14.82 9.28
N PHE A 71 -2.86 15.38 8.32
CA PHE A 71 -2.65 14.70 7.03
C PHE A 71 -1.94 13.34 7.15
N PRO A 72 -0.91 13.16 7.97
CA PRO A 72 -0.33 11.85 8.25
C PRO A 72 -1.33 10.84 8.82
N ILE A 73 -2.21 11.27 9.73
CA ILE A 73 -3.25 10.42 10.30
C ILE A 73 -4.22 9.96 9.22
N LEU A 74 -4.72 10.90 8.42
CA LEU A 74 -5.64 10.59 7.31
C LEU A 74 -4.99 9.68 6.28
N ALA A 75 -3.73 9.93 5.92
CA ALA A 75 -2.97 9.08 5.00
C ALA A 75 -2.78 7.67 5.56
N SER A 76 -2.44 7.53 6.83
CA SER A 76 -2.25 6.22 7.48
C SER A 76 -3.54 5.41 7.54
N ILE A 77 -4.66 6.05 7.84
CA ILE A 77 -5.99 5.42 7.82
C ILE A 77 -6.33 4.94 6.40
N ALA A 78 -6.14 5.79 5.40
CA ALA A 78 -6.41 5.44 4.01
C ALA A 78 -5.53 4.26 3.54
N ILE A 79 -4.23 4.28 3.86
CA ILE A 79 -3.28 3.20 3.56
C ILE A 79 -3.70 1.90 4.25
N PHE A 80 -4.15 1.95 5.50
CA PHE A 80 -4.64 0.78 6.22
C PHE A 80 -5.81 0.12 5.49
N PHE A 81 -6.83 0.89 5.09
CA PHE A 81 -7.97 0.36 4.35
C PHE A 81 -7.54 -0.18 2.97
N TYR A 82 -6.68 0.53 2.26
CA TYR A 82 -6.15 0.09 0.99
C TYR A 82 -5.41 -1.26 1.11
N MET A 83 -4.51 -1.39 2.08
CA MET A 83 -3.78 -2.63 2.32
C MET A 83 -4.70 -3.78 2.74
N LYS A 84 -5.68 -3.51 3.59
CA LYS A 84 -6.67 -4.51 4.00
C LYS A 84 -7.48 -5.03 2.81
N MET A 85 -7.89 -4.15 1.91
CA MET A 85 -8.61 -4.53 0.68
C MET A 85 -7.73 -5.35 -0.27
N THR A 86 -6.50 -4.89 -0.51
CA THR A 86 -5.56 -5.53 -1.44
C THR A 86 -5.09 -6.88 -0.92
N THR A 87 -4.74 -6.96 0.35
CA THR A 87 -4.20 -8.19 0.96
C THR A 87 -5.30 -9.21 1.21
N GLY A 88 -6.52 -8.79 1.56
CA GLY A 88 -7.65 -9.68 1.72
C GLY A 88 -7.95 -10.50 0.45
N GLN A 89 -7.80 -9.89 -0.72
CA GLN A 89 -7.94 -10.58 -2.00
C GLN A 89 -6.77 -11.55 -2.28
N ASN A 90 -5.55 -11.17 -1.91
CA ASN A 90 -4.35 -11.98 -2.14
C ASN A 90 -4.25 -13.17 -1.17
N MET A 91 -4.69 -13.02 0.08
CA MET A 91 -4.70 -14.11 1.06
C MET A 91 -5.65 -15.25 0.69
N ALA A 92 -6.79 -14.95 0.06
CA ALA A 92 -7.72 -15.97 -0.42
C ALA A 92 -7.12 -16.85 -1.54
N MET A 93 -6.04 -16.40 -2.18
CA MET A 93 -5.39 -17.09 -3.29
C MET A 93 -4.08 -17.81 -2.93
N GLN A 94 -3.56 -17.67 -1.71
CA GLN A 94 -2.29 -18.30 -1.33
C GLN A 94 -2.50 -19.59 -0.52
N PRO A 95 -2.20 -20.78 -1.08
CA PRO A 95 -2.13 -21.99 -0.29
C PRO A 95 -0.90 -21.95 0.62
N THR A 96 -1.10 -22.33 1.87
CA THR A 96 -0.05 -22.52 2.86
C THR A 96 0.94 -23.57 2.36
N GLN A 97 2.17 -23.16 2.11
CA GLN A 97 3.23 -24.09 1.71
C GLN A 97 3.92 -24.60 2.96
N GLU A 98 3.85 -25.90 3.23
CA GLU A 98 4.58 -26.54 4.33
C GLU A 98 6.09 -26.30 4.15
N GLY A 99 6.74 -25.70 5.15
CA GLY A 99 8.17 -25.45 5.16
C GLY A 99 8.66 -24.03 4.93
N MET A 100 7.77 -23.06 4.57
CA MET A 100 8.12 -21.64 4.57
C MET A 100 7.50 -20.93 5.79
N PRO A 101 8.18 -19.87 6.33
CA PRO A 101 7.54 -19.03 7.33
C PRO A 101 6.19 -18.54 6.80
N ASP A 102 5.19 -18.59 7.65
CA ASP A 102 3.79 -18.34 7.35
C ASP A 102 3.64 -16.94 6.71
N MET A 103 3.78 -16.88 5.36
CA MET A 103 3.70 -15.63 4.57
C MET A 103 2.38 -14.91 4.85
N ALA A 104 1.31 -15.66 5.11
CA ALA A 104 0.01 -15.09 5.46
C ALA A 104 0.06 -14.36 6.82
N LYS A 105 0.76 -14.90 7.82
CA LYS A 105 0.97 -14.23 9.11
C LYS A 105 1.84 -12.99 8.94
N MET A 106 2.92 -13.07 8.18
CA MET A 106 3.81 -11.94 7.94
C MET A 106 3.06 -10.81 7.21
N MET A 107 2.26 -11.11 6.18
CA MET A 107 1.40 -10.13 5.52
C MET A 107 0.38 -9.52 6.47
N LYS A 108 -0.22 -10.30 7.37
CA LYS A 108 -1.15 -9.80 8.38
C LYS A 108 -0.49 -8.78 9.31
N TYR A 109 0.73 -9.08 9.78
CA TYR A 109 1.49 -8.12 10.60
C TYR A 109 1.84 -6.85 9.81
N MET A 110 2.21 -6.96 8.53
CA MET A 110 2.49 -5.80 7.69
C MET A 110 1.28 -4.87 7.52
N ILE A 111 0.06 -5.41 7.43
CA ILE A 111 -1.16 -4.58 7.30
C ILE A 111 -1.33 -3.66 8.51
N TYR A 112 -1.01 -4.13 9.72
CA TYR A 112 -1.15 -3.33 10.94
C TYR A 112 0.06 -2.47 11.23
N PHE A 113 1.26 -2.98 10.97
CA PHE A 113 2.51 -2.31 11.30
C PHE A 113 2.90 -1.23 10.29
N SER A 114 2.64 -1.46 8.99
CA SER A 114 3.02 -0.52 7.93
C SER A 114 2.33 0.85 8.04
N PRO A 115 1.00 0.96 8.29
CA PRO A 115 0.36 2.27 8.48
C PRO A 115 0.87 3.00 9.72
N LEU A 116 1.20 2.26 10.78
CA LEU A 116 1.77 2.84 11.99
C LEU A 116 3.16 3.43 11.72
N LEU A 117 4.05 2.69 11.03
CA LEU A 117 5.34 3.21 10.59
C LEU A 117 5.20 4.45 9.72
N MET A 118 4.26 4.43 8.76
CA MET A 118 3.99 5.57 7.89
C MET A 118 3.50 6.79 8.67
N LEU A 119 2.68 6.58 9.71
CA LEU A 119 2.24 7.66 10.59
C LEU A 119 3.44 8.35 11.25
N PHE A 120 4.35 7.58 11.86
CA PHE A 120 5.55 8.11 12.50
C PHE A 120 6.45 8.85 11.50
N PHE A 121 6.62 8.27 10.32
CA PHE A 121 7.45 8.82 9.26
C PHE A 121 6.86 10.12 8.70
N PHE A 122 5.59 10.14 8.35
CA PHE A 122 4.96 11.30 7.73
C PHE A 122 4.74 12.47 8.68
N ASN A 123 4.66 12.22 9.99
CA ASN A 123 4.44 13.29 10.95
C ASN A 123 5.56 14.34 10.98
N GLN A 124 6.79 13.94 10.64
CA GLN A 124 7.95 14.82 10.60
C GLN A 124 8.28 15.36 9.20
N TYR A 125 7.46 15.00 8.20
CA TYR A 125 7.72 15.36 6.81
C TYR A 125 6.74 16.41 6.28
N ALA A 126 7.07 16.90 5.06
CA ALA A 126 6.24 17.86 4.36
C ALA A 126 4.78 17.41 4.27
N SER A 127 3.86 18.25 4.71
CA SER A 127 2.41 17.99 4.70
C SER A 127 1.87 17.73 3.29
N GLY A 128 2.49 18.31 2.27
CA GLY A 128 2.20 18.03 0.87
C GLY A 128 2.42 16.56 0.48
N LEU A 129 3.45 15.91 1.02
CA LEU A 129 3.69 14.48 0.80
C LEU A 129 2.56 13.62 1.39
N SER A 130 2.18 13.90 2.63
CA SER A 130 1.08 13.20 3.31
C SER A 130 -0.25 13.40 2.61
N LEU A 131 -0.54 14.62 2.17
CA LEU A 131 -1.71 14.96 1.38
C LEU A 131 -1.74 14.20 0.04
N TYR A 132 -0.61 14.17 -0.67
CA TYR A 132 -0.50 13.41 -1.92
C TYR A 132 -0.80 11.93 -1.70
N TYR A 133 -0.21 11.30 -0.68
CA TYR A 133 -0.46 9.89 -0.37
C TYR A 133 -1.90 9.64 0.04
N PHE A 134 -2.51 10.53 0.80
CA PHE A 134 -3.92 10.44 1.17
C PHE A 134 -4.83 10.43 -0.05
N VAL A 135 -4.72 11.45 -0.91
CA VAL A 135 -5.56 11.60 -2.11
C VAL A 135 -5.31 10.45 -3.10
N SER A 136 -4.04 10.12 -3.37
CA SER A 136 -3.65 9.03 -4.26
C SER A 136 -4.20 7.68 -3.79
N THR A 137 -4.16 7.42 -2.49
CA THR A 137 -4.69 6.19 -1.89
C THR A 137 -6.21 6.13 -1.98
N LEU A 138 -6.91 7.25 -1.75
CA LEU A 138 -8.38 7.31 -1.94
C LEU A 138 -8.79 7.03 -3.38
N ILE A 139 -8.09 7.62 -4.35
CA ILE A 139 -8.32 7.35 -5.77
C ILE A 139 -8.08 5.86 -6.08
N SER A 140 -7.00 5.29 -5.55
CA SER A 140 -6.67 3.87 -5.73
C SER A 140 -7.73 2.95 -5.13
N ILE A 141 -8.27 3.27 -3.95
CA ILE A 141 -9.41 2.56 -3.35
C ILE A 141 -10.63 2.64 -4.26
N GLY A 142 -10.95 3.83 -4.77
CA GLY A 142 -12.06 4.04 -5.70
C GLY A 142 -11.93 3.20 -6.97
N ILE A 143 -10.76 3.22 -7.61
CA ILE A 143 -10.46 2.41 -8.79
C ILE A 143 -10.61 0.91 -8.47
N MET A 144 -10.09 0.46 -7.33
CA MET A 144 -10.18 -0.95 -6.91
C MET A 144 -11.62 -1.39 -6.68
N LEU A 145 -12.46 -0.54 -6.08
CA LEU A 145 -13.88 -0.83 -5.91
C LEU A 145 -14.62 -0.94 -7.25
N VAL A 146 -14.31 -0.04 -8.19
CA VAL A 146 -14.88 -0.10 -9.55
C VAL A 146 -14.46 -1.40 -10.25
N ILE A 147 -13.17 -1.72 -10.22
CA ILE A 147 -12.66 -2.96 -10.82
C ILE A 147 -13.35 -4.18 -10.20
N LYS A 148 -13.44 -4.24 -8.87
CA LYS A 148 -14.04 -5.37 -8.16
C LYS A 148 -15.52 -5.54 -8.50
N ASN A 149 -16.28 -4.44 -8.54
CA ASN A 149 -17.74 -4.51 -8.66
C ASN A 149 -18.23 -4.56 -10.11
N TYR A 150 -17.47 -4.00 -11.05
CA TYR A 150 -17.93 -3.84 -12.44
C TYR A 150 -17.11 -4.63 -13.48
N ILE A 151 -15.84 -4.91 -13.19
CA ILE A 151 -14.94 -5.51 -14.18
C ILE A 151 -14.70 -6.99 -13.88
N ILE A 152 -14.60 -7.37 -12.61
CA ILE A 152 -14.33 -8.76 -12.20
C ILE A 152 -15.64 -9.52 -12.12
N ASP A 153 -15.84 -10.41 -13.09
CA ASP A 153 -16.88 -11.44 -13.08
C ASP A 153 -16.26 -12.68 -12.42
N GLU A 154 -16.65 -12.92 -11.16
CA GLU A 154 -16.10 -14.00 -10.33
C GLU A 154 -16.32 -15.37 -11.00
N ASP A 155 -17.44 -15.57 -11.69
CA ASP A 155 -17.75 -16.83 -12.38
C ASP A 155 -16.82 -17.08 -13.55
N LYS A 156 -16.47 -16.06 -14.34
CA LYS A 156 -15.50 -16.17 -15.43
C LYS A 156 -14.08 -16.45 -14.94
N VAL A 157 -13.70 -15.85 -13.80
CA VAL A 157 -12.39 -16.09 -13.18
C VAL A 157 -12.31 -17.51 -12.65
N LEU A 158 -13.34 -18.00 -11.96
CA LEU A 158 -13.41 -19.37 -11.46
C LEU A 158 -13.38 -20.39 -12.59
N ALA A 159 -14.12 -20.17 -13.67
CA ALA A 159 -14.09 -21.01 -14.85
C ALA A 159 -12.68 -21.10 -15.48
N LYS A 160 -11.97 -19.96 -15.61
CA LYS A 160 -10.58 -19.96 -16.09
C LYS A 160 -9.63 -20.73 -15.17
N ILE A 161 -9.78 -20.59 -13.86
CA ILE A 161 -8.97 -21.33 -12.88
C ILE A 161 -9.21 -22.83 -13.00
N GLN A 162 -10.46 -23.26 -13.16
CA GLN A 162 -10.81 -24.68 -13.34
C GLN A 162 -10.22 -25.25 -14.63
N VAL A 163 -10.33 -24.52 -15.74
CA VAL A 163 -9.73 -24.92 -17.03
C VAL A 163 -8.21 -25.03 -16.93
N ASN A 164 -7.54 -24.10 -16.25
CA ASN A 164 -6.09 -24.14 -16.07
C ASN A 164 -5.64 -25.26 -15.11
N LYS A 165 -6.47 -25.64 -14.14
CA LYS A 165 -6.22 -26.81 -13.27
C LYS A 165 -6.35 -28.13 -14.04
N ALA A 166 -7.26 -28.22 -15.03
CA ALA A 166 -7.49 -29.38 -15.81
C ALA A 166 -6.42 -29.62 -16.92
N LYS A 167 -5.65 -28.59 -17.29
CA LYS A 167 -4.57 -28.72 -18.27
C LYS A 167 -3.44 -29.62 -17.74
N PRO A 168 -3.02 -30.65 -18.46
CA PRO A 168 -1.89 -31.50 -18.08
C PRO A 168 -0.61 -30.66 -18.02
N LYS A 169 0.23 -30.89 -16.96
CA LYS A 169 1.56 -30.26 -16.85
C LYS A 169 2.33 -30.53 -18.14
N LYS A 170 2.76 -29.49 -18.84
CA LYS A 170 3.82 -29.64 -19.84
C LYS A 170 5.03 -30.28 -19.15
N GLN A 171 5.31 -31.54 -19.46
CA GLN A 171 6.58 -32.15 -19.08
C GLN A 171 7.70 -31.33 -19.71
N ASN A 172 8.57 -30.77 -18.86
CA ASN A 172 9.80 -30.19 -19.34
C ASN A 172 10.62 -31.24 -20.07
N ARG A 173 10.82 -31.02 -21.36
CA ARG A 173 11.51 -31.94 -22.31
C ARG A 173 13.04 -31.74 -22.19
N PHE A 174 13.55 -31.48 -20.99
CA PHE A 174 14.97 -31.41 -20.68
C PHE A 174 15.20 -32.14 -19.34
N GLN A 175 15.33 -33.42 -19.43
CA GLN A 175 16.16 -34.30 -18.63
C GLN A 175 17.05 -35.03 -19.57
#